data_d3d513d9908d0958287ab107f7765d53
#
_entry.id   d3d513d9908d0958287ab107f7765d53
#
_cell.length_a   1.000
_cell.length_b   1.000
_cell.length_c   1.000
_cell.angle_alpha   90.00
_cell.angle_beta   90.00
_cell.angle_gamma   90.00
#
_symmetry.space_group_name_H-M   'P 1'
#
loop_
_entity.id
_entity.type
_entity.pdbx_description
1 polymer ?
#
loop_
_entity_poly.entity_id
_entity_poly.type
_entity_poly.pdbx_seq_one_letter_code
_entity_poly.pdbx_strand_id
1 'polypeptide(L)'
;MEWPFYSSQIIETNNLELLHAILTCGMPNQFVSPWHHEKRTQEFISKISMVENTLIVNDGYLLKSPTTEFLDASEKSVNSYYLGLIFTKLFSMKEFQVDYFLHTTLFEQVYGKDALICNGRKKPAFVGYQKESKSWSIWESTGKRDMAPKALDDAYNQVLGIKSVNDESPEYAIACMTYFDTKHGELQGIMRNASVGKKANMIFDKEQFLNLYYRHICELFDESLRRKPFDSVIDYIDGYLEIELELFGLNVDASDKDDYLRRRRLKLGVPKDILGFFQYNHGRYGNNQTLTSIVEALDVNPAEYQEDNFFMGRDGIYFRII
;
A
#
# COMPACT_ATOMS: atom_id res chain seq x y z
N MET A 1 2.37 29.08 -9.97
CA MET A 1 0.99 29.20 -9.50
C MET A 1 0.92 28.35 -8.26
N GLU A 2 0.99 28.97 -7.09
CA GLU A 2 0.90 28.25 -5.80
C GLU A 2 -0.56 27.85 -5.62
N TRP A 3 -0.77 26.55 -5.41
CA TRP A 3 -2.07 26.01 -5.06
C TRP A 3 -2.23 26.04 -3.54
N PRO A 4 -2.99 26.96 -2.98
CA PRO A 4 -3.41 26.84 -1.59
C PRO A 4 -4.70 26.02 -1.56
N PHE A 5 -4.60 24.70 -1.75
CA PHE A 5 -5.76 23.86 -1.54
C PHE A 5 -5.72 23.23 -0.15
N TYR A 6 -6.27 23.94 0.81
CA TYR A 6 -6.99 23.33 1.90
C TYR A 6 -8.46 23.20 1.49
N SER A 7 -8.75 22.36 0.50
CA SER A 7 -10.12 21.86 0.36
C SER A 7 -10.23 20.68 1.32
N SER A 8 -11.00 20.83 2.39
CA SER A 8 -11.41 19.71 3.19
C SER A 8 -12.43 18.91 2.37
N GLN A 9 -12.08 17.70 1.99
CA GLN A 9 -13.02 16.74 1.42
C GLN A 9 -13.06 15.49 2.31
N ILE A 10 -14.20 14.86 2.36
CA ILE A 10 -14.35 13.56 3.00
C ILE A 10 -13.96 12.51 1.97
N ILE A 11 -12.98 11.69 2.32
CA ILE A 11 -12.58 10.53 1.50
C ILE A 11 -13.27 9.31 2.09
N GLU A 12 -14.27 8.81 1.39
CA GLU A 12 -14.94 7.58 1.77
C GLU A 12 -14.04 6.38 1.51
N THR A 13 -14.01 5.42 2.41
CA THR A 13 -13.27 4.17 2.27
C THR A 13 -14.01 3.04 2.98
N ASN A 14 -13.76 1.81 2.53
CA ASN A 14 -14.28 0.62 3.15
C ASN A 14 -13.14 -0.30 3.65
N ASN A 15 -13.50 -1.35 4.36
CA ASN A 15 -12.54 -2.28 4.95
C ASN A 15 -11.68 -3.00 3.89
N LEU A 16 -12.23 -3.32 2.71
CA LEU A 16 -11.51 -4.03 1.65
C LEU A 16 -10.48 -3.12 0.96
N GLU A 17 -10.84 -1.86 0.72
CA GLU A 17 -9.90 -0.84 0.22
C GLU A 17 -8.74 -0.62 1.21
N LEU A 18 -9.05 -0.57 2.51
CA LEU A 18 -8.04 -0.43 3.55
C LEU A 18 -7.11 -1.65 3.60
N LEU A 19 -7.68 -2.86 3.51
CA LEU A 19 -6.89 -4.10 3.42
C LEU A 19 -5.98 -4.12 2.20
N HIS A 20 -6.50 -3.71 1.05
CA HIS A 20 -5.72 -3.57 -0.17
C HIS A 20 -4.56 -2.58 0.03
N ALA A 21 -4.82 -1.41 0.62
CA ALA A 21 -3.78 -0.43 0.92
C ALA A 21 -2.73 -0.98 1.91
N ILE A 22 -3.15 -1.74 2.94
CA ILE A 22 -2.23 -2.39 3.90
C ILE A 22 -1.32 -3.39 3.18
N LEU A 23 -1.89 -4.22 2.29
CA LEU A 23 -1.13 -5.23 1.56
C LEU A 23 -0.17 -4.59 0.54
N THR A 24 -0.64 -3.58 -0.19
CA THR A 24 0.03 -3.05 -1.37
C THR A 24 0.82 -1.75 -1.14
N CYS A 25 0.91 -1.22 0.09
CA CYS A 25 1.68 0.00 0.34
C CYS A 25 3.21 -0.18 0.24
N GLY A 26 3.70 -1.40 -0.05
CA GLY A 26 5.11 -1.66 -0.33
C GLY A 26 6.04 -1.19 0.78
N MET A 27 5.64 -1.34 2.04
CA MET A 27 6.39 -0.87 3.20
C MET A 27 7.75 -1.54 3.30
N PRO A 28 8.79 -0.82 3.73
CA PRO A 28 10.08 -1.40 4.02
C PRO A 28 9.89 -2.47 5.09
N ASN A 29 10.30 -3.68 4.75
CA ASN A 29 10.09 -4.81 5.59
C ASN A 29 11.43 -5.40 5.97
N GLN A 30 11.62 -5.61 7.27
CA GLN A 30 12.77 -6.30 7.80
C GLN A 30 12.83 -7.78 7.35
N PHE A 31 11.71 -8.30 6.77
CA PHE A 31 11.54 -9.69 6.37
C PHE A 31 11.66 -9.95 4.86
N VAL A 32 12.20 -9.03 4.08
CA VAL A 32 12.54 -9.26 2.66
C VAL A 32 13.66 -10.31 2.48
N SER A 33 14.12 -10.92 3.57
CA SER A 33 15.08 -12.01 3.53
C SER A 33 14.48 -13.24 2.82
N PRO A 34 15.19 -13.85 1.86
CA PRO A 34 14.78 -15.11 1.23
C PRO A 34 14.49 -16.25 2.21
N TRP A 35 15.02 -16.15 3.42
CA TRP A 35 14.88 -17.14 4.49
C TRP A 35 13.58 -17.03 5.29
N HIS A 36 12.70 -16.06 5.02
CA HIS A 36 11.52 -15.78 5.83
C HIS A 36 10.20 -15.80 5.08
N HIS A 37 10.12 -16.60 4.01
CA HIS A 37 8.88 -16.79 3.23
C HIS A 37 7.67 -17.20 4.08
N GLU A 38 7.90 -17.90 5.19
CA GLU A 38 6.84 -18.42 6.06
C GLU A 38 6.18 -17.37 6.97
N LYS A 39 6.60 -16.10 6.90
CA LYS A 39 6.13 -15.03 7.80
C LYS A 39 5.27 -13.95 7.16
N ARG A 40 4.97 -14.07 5.86
CA ARG A 40 4.22 -13.04 5.14
C ARG A 40 2.78 -12.87 5.64
N THR A 41 2.11 -13.99 5.87
CA THR A 41 0.76 -13.98 6.45
C THR A 41 0.77 -13.34 7.84
N GLN A 42 1.74 -13.69 8.68
CA GLN A 42 1.85 -13.13 10.04
C GLN A 42 2.14 -11.63 10.03
N GLU A 43 2.97 -11.18 9.09
CA GLU A 43 3.25 -9.76 8.92
C GLU A 43 2.01 -8.98 8.48
N PHE A 44 1.27 -9.50 7.50
CA PHE A 44 0.04 -8.88 7.03
C PHE A 44 -0.99 -8.80 8.17
N ILE A 45 -1.22 -9.91 8.90
CA ILE A 45 -2.10 -9.94 10.07
C ILE A 45 -1.65 -8.94 11.14
N SER A 46 -0.35 -8.84 11.42
CA SER A 46 0.18 -7.89 12.40
C SER A 46 -0.12 -6.43 12.02
N LYS A 47 -0.02 -6.08 10.75
CA LYS A 47 -0.37 -4.73 10.26
C LYS A 47 -1.86 -4.45 10.38
N ILE A 48 -2.70 -5.43 10.06
CA ILE A 48 -4.15 -5.33 10.25
C ILE A 48 -4.46 -5.10 11.72
N SER A 49 -3.95 -5.93 12.61
CA SER A 49 -4.18 -5.81 14.06
C SER A 49 -3.71 -4.47 14.62
N MET A 50 -2.62 -3.94 14.11
CA MET A 50 -2.15 -2.59 14.50
C MET A 50 -3.14 -1.51 14.06
N VAL A 51 -3.69 -1.58 12.84
CA VAL A 51 -4.70 -0.64 12.36
C VAL A 51 -5.96 -0.71 13.21
N GLU A 52 -6.48 -1.92 13.48
CA GLU A 52 -7.66 -2.15 14.31
C GLU A 52 -7.49 -1.66 15.75
N ASN A 53 -6.32 -1.88 16.34
CA ASN A 53 -6.02 -1.38 17.69
C ASN A 53 -5.90 0.15 17.75
N THR A 54 -5.64 0.80 16.62
CA THR A 54 -5.40 2.24 16.56
C THR A 54 -6.62 3.03 16.12
N LEU A 55 -7.49 2.41 15.31
CA LEU A 55 -8.67 3.03 14.71
C LEU A 55 -9.96 2.35 15.15
N ILE A 56 -11.01 3.15 15.29
CA ILE A 56 -12.40 2.68 15.39
C ILE A 56 -13.25 3.49 14.42
N VAL A 57 -14.39 2.92 14.00
CA VAL A 57 -15.42 3.67 13.28
C VAL A 57 -16.49 4.13 14.25
N ASN A 58 -16.84 5.40 14.18
CA ASN A 58 -18.00 5.95 14.88
C ASN A 58 -18.69 6.96 13.98
N ASP A 59 -20.00 6.81 13.80
CA ASP A 59 -20.84 7.66 12.93
C ASP A 59 -20.25 7.83 11.49
N GLY A 60 -19.63 6.78 10.96
CA GLY A 60 -19.02 6.78 9.64
C GLY A 60 -17.62 7.43 9.56
N TYR A 61 -17.08 7.90 10.67
CA TYR A 61 -15.74 8.50 10.73
C TYR A 61 -14.71 7.56 11.35
N LEU A 62 -13.49 7.58 10.83
CA LEU A 62 -12.35 6.90 11.45
C LEU A 62 -11.83 7.74 12.61
N LEU A 63 -11.92 7.19 13.81
CA LEU A 63 -11.48 7.84 15.04
C LEU A 63 -10.30 7.10 15.65
N LYS A 64 -9.55 7.81 16.47
CA LYS A 64 -8.52 7.21 17.32
C LYS A 64 -9.16 6.27 18.34
N SER A 65 -8.73 5.02 18.37
CA SER A 65 -9.20 4.03 19.33
C SER A 65 -8.82 4.41 20.77
N PRO A 66 -9.73 4.28 21.76
CA PRO A 66 -9.42 4.49 23.16
C PRO A 66 -8.26 3.61 23.68
N THR A 67 -8.03 2.44 23.08
CA THR A 67 -6.92 1.54 23.45
C THR A 67 -5.57 2.21 23.25
N THR A 68 -5.45 3.18 22.33
CA THR A 68 -4.21 3.91 22.09
C THR A 68 -3.74 4.73 23.30
N GLU A 69 -4.62 5.06 24.23
CA GLU A 69 -4.23 5.83 25.43
C GLU A 69 -3.32 4.98 26.35
N PHE A 70 -3.46 3.66 26.33
CA PHE A 70 -2.68 2.73 27.15
C PHE A 70 -1.33 2.34 26.53
N LEU A 71 -1.08 2.71 25.26
CA LEU A 71 0.19 2.47 24.59
C LEU A 71 1.28 3.42 25.12
N ASP A 72 2.52 2.98 25.12
CA ASP A 72 3.64 3.88 25.39
C ASP A 72 3.93 4.85 24.23
N ALA A 73 4.84 5.80 24.45
CA ALA A 73 5.15 6.81 23.45
C ALA A 73 5.79 6.22 22.18
N SER A 74 6.55 5.14 22.32
CA SER A 74 7.21 4.46 21.18
C SER A 74 6.19 3.72 20.36
N GLU A 75 5.28 2.97 20.98
CA GLU A 75 4.19 2.26 20.31
C GLU A 75 3.26 3.24 19.56
N LYS A 76 2.86 4.34 20.20
CA LYS A 76 2.08 5.42 19.57
C LYS A 76 2.79 5.98 18.34
N SER A 77 4.11 6.15 18.42
CA SER A 77 4.91 6.67 17.31
C SER A 77 4.97 5.67 16.14
N VAL A 78 5.17 4.39 16.44
CA VAL A 78 5.20 3.31 15.43
C VAL A 78 3.85 3.20 14.74
N ASN A 79 2.74 3.17 15.50
CA ASN A 79 1.40 3.10 14.93
C ASN A 79 1.09 4.31 14.03
N SER A 80 1.42 5.52 14.49
CA SER A 80 1.24 6.74 13.66
C SER A 80 2.05 6.67 12.38
N TYR A 81 3.30 6.18 12.43
CA TYR A 81 4.14 6.00 11.25
C TYR A 81 3.48 5.05 10.24
N TYR A 82 3.03 3.86 10.67
CA TYR A 82 2.39 2.91 9.77
C TYR A 82 1.05 3.41 9.21
N LEU A 83 0.23 4.08 10.02
CA LEU A 83 -0.98 4.74 9.52
C LEU A 83 -0.63 5.76 8.44
N GLY A 84 0.44 6.55 8.65
CA GLY A 84 0.95 7.47 7.63
C GLY A 84 1.19 6.78 6.30
N LEU A 85 1.91 5.67 6.29
CA LEU A 85 2.22 4.91 5.07
C LEU A 85 0.95 4.38 4.40
N ILE A 86 0.07 3.72 5.16
CA ILE A 86 -1.15 3.06 4.66
C ILE A 86 -2.11 4.11 4.06
N PHE A 87 -2.37 5.20 4.78
CA PHE A 87 -3.29 6.23 4.29
C PHE A 87 -2.69 7.05 3.15
N THR A 88 -1.36 7.22 3.08
CA THR A 88 -0.72 7.79 1.88
C THR A 88 -0.96 6.91 0.65
N LYS A 89 -0.84 5.57 0.78
CA LYS A 89 -1.22 4.63 -0.30
C LYS A 89 -2.69 4.75 -0.66
N LEU A 90 -3.59 4.77 0.33
CA LEU A 90 -5.04 4.90 0.09
C LEU A 90 -5.36 6.17 -0.69
N PHE A 91 -4.81 7.32 -0.26
CA PHE A 91 -5.00 8.60 -0.93
C PHE A 91 -4.42 8.60 -2.35
N SER A 92 -3.25 8.00 -2.55
CA SER A 92 -2.64 7.90 -3.88
C SER A 92 -3.52 7.12 -4.86
N MET A 93 -4.19 6.07 -4.39
CA MET A 93 -5.14 5.29 -5.21
C MET A 93 -6.40 6.08 -5.53
N LYS A 94 -7.03 6.67 -4.52
CA LYS A 94 -8.38 7.26 -4.65
C LYS A 94 -8.36 8.63 -5.34
N GLU A 95 -7.41 9.47 -4.97
CA GLU A 95 -7.39 10.86 -5.44
C GLU A 95 -6.50 11.07 -6.66
N PHE A 96 -5.50 10.20 -6.87
CA PHE A 96 -4.50 10.38 -7.90
C PHE A 96 -4.38 9.18 -8.85
N GLN A 97 -5.20 8.16 -8.66
CA GLN A 97 -5.28 6.96 -9.51
C GLN A 97 -3.92 6.26 -9.69
N VAL A 98 -3.07 6.28 -8.66
CA VAL A 98 -1.78 5.61 -8.67
C VAL A 98 -1.98 4.11 -8.50
N ASP A 99 -1.64 3.33 -9.52
CA ASP A 99 -1.85 1.88 -9.54
C ASP A 99 -0.82 1.17 -8.66
N TYR A 100 0.46 1.46 -8.85
CA TYR A 100 1.59 0.81 -8.18
C TYR A 100 2.29 1.79 -7.25
N PHE A 101 2.59 1.36 -6.04
CA PHE A 101 3.12 2.24 -4.99
C PHE A 101 4.14 1.49 -4.16
N LEU A 102 5.40 1.92 -4.16
CA LEU A 102 6.49 1.19 -3.56
C LEU A 102 7.40 2.10 -2.73
N HIS A 103 7.74 1.63 -1.53
CA HIS A 103 8.68 2.35 -0.66
C HIS A 103 10.11 2.27 -1.21
N THR A 104 10.77 3.40 -1.35
CA THR A 104 12.10 3.51 -1.98
C THR A 104 13.18 2.71 -1.27
N THR A 105 13.08 2.54 0.05
CA THR A 105 14.03 1.73 0.83
C THR A 105 14.06 0.26 0.41
N LEU A 106 12.96 -0.28 -0.15
CA LEU A 106 12.92 -1.67 -0.60
C LEU A 106 13.92 -1.96 -1.72
N PHE A 107 14.14 -1.02 -2.63
CA PHE A 107 15.16 -1.17 -3.67
C PHE A 107 16.54 -1.45 -3.06
N GLU A 108 16.92 -0.66 -2.07
CA GLU A 108 18.22 -0.80 -1.40
C GLU A 108 18.31 -2.09 -0.59
N GLN A 109 17.22 -2.50 0.04
CA GLN A 109 17.20 -3.73 0.85
C GLN A 109 17.32 -4.99 0.00
N VAL A 110 16.69 -5.02 -1.18
CA VAL A 110 16.61 -6.22 -2.03
C VAL A 110 17.72 -6.27 -3.07
N TYR A 111 17.96 -5.16 -3.74
CA TYR A 111 18.88 -5.10 -4.88
C TYR A 111 20.20 -4.40 -4.57
N GLY A 112 20.37 -3.89 -3.34
CA GLY A 112 21.56 -3.16 -2.89
C GLY A 112 21.45 -1.64 -3.07
N LYS A 113 22.39 -0.91 -2.50
CA LYS A 113 22.36 0.57 -2.41
C LYS A 113 22.36 1.29 -3.75
N ASP A 114 22.84 0.62 -4.79
CA ASP A 114 22.95 1.21 -6.14
C ASP A 114 21.73 0.94 -7.01
N ALA A 115 20.77 0.13 -6.55
CA ALA A 115 19.57 -0.21 -7.31
C ALA A 115 18.61 0.98 -7.50
N LEU A 116 18.64 1.95 -6.59
CA LEU A 116 17.92 3.20 -6.69
C LEU A 116 18.91 4.35 -6.54
N ILE A 117 19.31 4.95 -7.66
CA ILE A 117 20.20 6.11 -7.68
C ILE A 117 19.37 7.36 -7.41
N CYS A 118 19.72 8.08 -6.37
CA CYS A 118 19.12 9.38 -6.07
C CYS A 118 20.24 10.36 -5.70
N ASN A 119 20.50 11.34 -6.54
CA ASN A 119 21.57 12.32 -6.35
C ASN A 119 21.24 13.37 -5.27
N GLY A 120 20.13 13.21 -4.54
CA GLY A 120 19.71 14.06 -3.44
C GLY A 120 20.16 13.56 -2.08
N ARG A 121 20.16 14.46 -1.07
CA ARG A 121 20.50 14.11 0.31
C ARG A 121 19.47 13.22 1.00
N LYS A 122 18.21 13.33 0.59
CA LYS A 122 17.09 12.55 1.14
C LYS A 122 16.28 11.99 -0.02
N LYS A 123 15.86 10.74 0.12
CA LYS A 123 14.95 10.07 -0.82
C LYS A 123 13.52 10.21 -0.31
N PRO A 124 12.53 10.41 -1.18
CA PRO A 124 11.12 10.34 -0.79
C PRO A 124 10.78 8.94 -0.29
N ALA A 125 9.75 8.84 0.57
CA ALA A 125 9.34 7.56 1.11
C ALA A 125 8.87 6.61 0.01
N PHE A 126 8.10 7.11 -0.97
CA PHE A 126 7.52 6.27 -2.01
C PHE A 126 7.71 6.82 -3.41
N VAL A 127 7.69 5.88 -4.35
CA VAL A 127 7.48 6.12 -5.77
C VAL A 127 6.18 5.45 -6.18
N GLY A 128 5.35 6.15 -6.94
CA GLY A 128 4.14 5.65 -7.54
C GLY A 128 4.28 5.56 -9.06
N TYR A 129 3.60 4.58 -9.66
CA TYR A 129 3.49 4.45 -11.11
C TYR A 129 2.02 4.33 -11.50
N GLN A 130 1.61 5.10 -12.49
CA GLN A 130 0.29 5.09 -13.08
C GLN A 130 0.38 4.47 -14.48
N LYS A 131 -0.31 3.34 -14.66
CA LYS A 131 -0.20 2.52 -15.87
C LYS A 131 -0.76 3.22 -17.09
N GLU A 132 -1.95 3.82 -16.96
CA GLU A 132 -2.67 4.44 -18.08
C GLU A 132 -1.91 5.61 -18.68
N SER A 133 -1.46 6.55 -17.86
CA SER A 133 -0.66 7.70 -18.29
C SER A 133 0.82 7.38 -18.49
N LYS A 134 1.26 6.18 -18.06
CA LYS A 134 2.67 5.76 -18.00
C LYS A 134 3.56 6.71 -17.22
N SER A 135 2.99 7.41 -16.24
CA SER A 135 3.66 8.46 -15.49
C SER A 135 4.12 7.99 -14.11
N TRP A 136 5.13 8.67 -13.61
CA TRP A 136 5.68 8.47 -12.27
C TRP A 136 5.20 9.56 -11.32
N SER A 137 5.09 9.21 -10.05
CA SER A 137 4.83 10.15 -8.97
C SER A 137 5.75 9.87 -7.77
N ILE A 138 6.00 10.89 -6.97
CA ILE A 138 6.81 10.78 -5.77
C ILE A 138 6.02 11.26 -4.57
N TRP A 139 6.22 10.56 -3.44
CA TRP A 139 5.43 10.76 -2.24
C TRP A 139 6.31 10.72 -1.00
N GLU A 140 6.12 11.69 -0.12
CA GLU A 140 6.64 11.63 1.23
C GLU A 140 5.49 11.46 2.21
N SER A 141 5.62 10.49 3.10
CA SER A 141 4.61 10.13 4.08
C SER A 141 5.06 10.47 5.48
N THR A 142 4.18 11.11 6.23
CA THR A 142 4.39 11.42 7.63
C THR A 142 3.14 11.09 8.43
N GLY A 143 3.24 10.14 9.35
CA GLY A 143 2.20 9.85 10.34
C GLY A 143 2.55 10.51 11.67
N LYS A 144 1.61 11.23 12.26
CA LYS A 144 1.76 11.93 13.53
C LYS A 144 0.56 11.67 14.42
N ARG A 145 0.77 11.73 15.73
CA ARG A 145 -0.33 11.65 16.68
C ARG A 145 -1.24 12.88 16.59
N ASP A 146 -0.63 14.04 16.47
CA ASP A 146 -1.29 15.34 16.41
C ASP A 146 -0.75 16.11 15.20
N MET A 147 -1.45 17.16 14.77
CA MET A 147 -1.04 18.02 13.67
C MET A 147 0.35 18.60 13.91
N ALA A 148 1.28 18.41 12.97
CA ALA A 148 2.67 18.80 13.07
C ALA A 148 3.13 19.57 11.82
N PRO A 149 2.89 20.89 11.71
CA PRO A 149 3.18 21.69 10.52
C PRO A 149 4.63 21.56 10.04
N LYS A 150 5.58 21.59 10.96
CA LYS A 150 7.00 21.44 10.64
C LYS A 150 7.30 20.09 9.96
N ALA A 151 6.66 18.99 10.40
CA ALA A 151 6.87 17.68 9.79
C ALA A 151 6.31 17.66 8.36
N LEU A 152 5.18 18.31 8.08
CA LEU A 152 4.65 18.48 6.74
C LEU A 152 5.56 19.35 5.86
N ASP A 153 6.13 20.43 6.40
CA ASP A 153 7.09 21.28 5.68
C ASP A 153 8.38 20.51 5.36
N ASP A 154 8.89 19.69 6.28
CA ASP A 154 10.05 18.83 6.06
C ASP A 154 9.76 17.79 4.96
N ALA A 155 8.58 17.16 4.97
CA ALA A 155 8.12 16.23 3.94
C ALA A 155 7.98 16.92 2.57
N TYR A 156 7.40 18.12 2.53
CA TYR A 156 7.26 18.93 1.33
C TYR A 156 8.63 19.28 0.72
N ASN A 157 9.58 19.72 1.54
CA ASN A 157 10.93 20.03 1.08
C ASN A 157 11.67 18.80 0.55
N GLN A 158 11.32 17.61 1.04
CA GLN A 158 11.91 16.35 0.58
C GLN A 158 11.43 16.00 -0.83
N VAL A 159 10.12 16.03 -1.11
CA VAL A 159 9.58 15.79 -2.46
C VAL A 159 9.98 16.88 -3.44
N LEU A 160 10.04 18.15 -3.00
CA LEU A 160 10.52 19.28 -3.80
C LEU A 160 12.00 19.12 -4.23
N GLY A 161 12.76 18.28 -3.54
CA GLY A 161 14.12 17.96 -3.89
C GLY A 161 14.28 17.13 -5.17
N ILE A 162 13.24 16.44 -5.64
CA ILE A 162 13.31 15.52 -6.78
C ILE A 162 12.87 16.23 -8.07
N LYS A 163 13.71 16.14 -9.11
CA LYS A 163 13.47 16.74 -10.41
C LYS A 163 12.83 15.77 -11.40
N SER A 164 13.32 14.54 -11.44
CA SER A 164 12.87 13.53 -12.38
C SER A 164 12.88 12.12 -11.76
N VAL A 165 12.07 11.26 -12.33
CA VAL A 165 12.06 9.81 -12.09
C VAL A 165 12.26 9.14 -13.45
N ASN A 166 13.33 8.35 -13.60
CA ASN A 166 13.71 7.72 -14.87
C ASN A 166 13.75 8.73 -16.04
N ASP A 167 14.37 9.89 -15.79
CA ASP A 167 14.50 11.02 -16.71
C ASP A 167 13.19 11.74 -17.09
N GLU A 168 12.05 11.31 -16.55
CA GLU A 168 10.75 11.94 -16.75
C GLU A 168 10.40 12.85 -15.56
N SER A 169 9.70 13.95 -15.82
CA SER A 169 9.15 14.79 -14.76
C SER A 169 8.04 14.04 -14.03
N PRO A 170 8.07 13.91 -12.71
CA PRO A 170 6.97 13.25 -12.02
C PRO A 170 5.68 14.04 -12.22
N GLU A 171 4.57 13.34 -12.47
CA GLU A 171 3.25 13.96 -12.62
C GLU A 171 2.81 14.62 -11.32
N TYR A 172 3.07 13.92 -10.20
CA TYR A 172 2.78 14.40 -8.85
C TYR A 172 4.01 14.31 -7.96
N ALA A 173 4.17 15.30 -7.09
CA ALA A 173 5.17 15.32 -6.03
C ALA A 173 4.46 15.71 -4.71
N ILE A 174 4.00 14.72 -3.97
CA ILE A 174 3.07 14.91 -2.86
C ILE A 174 3.76 14.67 -1.51
N ALA A 175 3.66 15.66 -0.62
CA ALA A 175 3.86 15.46 0.81
C ALA A 175 2.51 15.18 1.48
N CYS A 176 2.41 14.03 2.13
CA CYS A 176 1.20 13.59 2.83
C CYS A 176 1.47 13.47 4.33
N MET A 177 0.60 14.05 5.14
CA MET A 177 0.62 13.87 6.60
C MET A 177 -0.73 13.36 7.06
N THR A 178 -0.72 12.29 7.86
CA THR A 178 -1.90 11.81 8.59
C THR A 178 -1.71 12.05 10.08
N TYR A 179 -2.78 12.44 10.75
CA TYR A 179 -2.81 12.75 12.19
C TYR A 179 -4.23 12.62 12.73
N PHE A 180 -4.36 12.61 14.05
CA PHE A 180 -5.68 12.72 14.67
C PHE A 180 -5.94 14.17 15.08
N ASP A 181 -7.13 14.67 14.78
CA ASP A 181 -7.52 15.97 15.29
C ASP A 181 -7.68 15.93 16.82
N THR A 182 -7.37 17.04 17.46
CA THR A 182 -7.36 17.12 18.94
C THR A 182 -8.74 17.29 19.54
N LYS A 183 -9.75 17.63 18.74
CA LYS A 183 -11.09 17.94 19.22
C LYS A 183 -12.01 16.73 19.26
N HIS A 184 -11.98 15.94 18.18
CA HIS A 184 -12.87 14.78 18.02
C HIS A 184 -12.10 13.45 17.94
N GLY A 185 -10.78 13.49 17.81
CA GLY A 185 -9.95 12.31 17.59
C GLY A 185 -10.11 11.71 16.20
N GLU A 186 -10.66 12.47 15.25
CA GLU A 186 -10.85 12.03 13.87
C GLU A 186 -9.52 11.91 13.14
N LEU A 187 -9.39 10.87 12.32
CA LEU A 187 -8.26 10.72 11.44
C LEU A 187 -8.33 11.74 10.31
N GLN A 188 -7.32 12.57 10.20
CA GLN A 188 -7.19 13.64 9.23
C GLN A 188 -6.00 13.39 8.30
N GLY A 189 -6.11 13.81 7.03
CA GLY A 189 -5.03 13.80 6.07
C GLY A 189 -4.79 15.20 5.49
N ILE A 190 -3.54 15.60 5.37
CA ILE A 190 -3.14 16.82 4.65
C ILE A 190 -2.18 16.43 3.55
N MET A 191 -2.48 16.86 2.32
CA MET A 191 -1.63 16.66 1.16
C MET A 191 -1.19 18.00 0.59
N ARG A 192 0.10 18.11 0.26
CA ARG A 192 0.67 19.28 -0.43
C ARG A 192 1.39 18.81 -1.69
N ASN A 193 0.91 19.26 -2.83
CA ASN A 193 1.59 19.03 -4.10
C ASN A 193 2.71 20.05 -4.28
N ALA A 194 3.93 19.57 -4.49
CA ALA A 194 5.07 20.40 -4.82
C ALA A 194 5.12 20.62 -6.34
N SER A 195 5.37 21.84 -6.76
CA SER A 195 5.83 22.07 -8.13
C SER A 195 7.15 21.31 -8.35
N VAL A 196 7.34 20.77 -9.57
CA VAL A 196 8.49 19.90 -9.92
C VAL A 196 9.80 20.42 -9.34
N GLY A 197 10.51 19.55 -8.68
CA GLY A 197 11.78 19.83 -8.01
C GLY A 197 12.91 20.16 -8.99
N LYS A 198 14.01 20.68 -8.48
CA LYS A 198 15.09 21.24 -9.32
C LYS A 198 16.43 20.54 -9.18
N LYS A 199 16.55 19.52 -8.30
CA LYS A 199 17.89 19.13 -7.83
C LYS A 199 18.29 17.69 -8.11
N ALA A 200 17.44 16.71 -7.86
CA ALA A 200 17.83 15.32 -7.87
C ALA A 200 17.04 14.52 -8.89
N ASN A 201 17.72 13.63 -9.58
CA ASN A 201 17.11 12.64 -10.44
C ASN A 201 17.06 11.31 -9.68
N MET A 202 15.96 10.59 -9.80
CA MET A 202 15.80 9.21 -9.35
C MET A 202 15.83 8.29 -10.55
N ILE A 203 16.66 7.26 -10.50
CA ILE A 203 16.79 6.27 -11.58
C ILE A 203 16.74 4.89 -10.95
N PHE A 204 15.88 4.04 -11.49
CA PHE A 204 15.75 2.63 -11.13
C PHE A 204 15.11 1.85 -12.28
N ASP A 205 15.25 0.53 -12.22
CA ASP A 205 14.66 -0.36 -13.22
C ASP A 205 13.16 -0.59 -12.96
N LYS A 206 12.31 -0.36 -13.98
CA LYS A 206 10.85 -0.55 -13.88
C LYS A 206 10.47 -2.01 -13.64
N GLU A 207 11.17 -2.96 -14.23
CA GLU A 207 10.94 -4.39 -14.02
C GLU A 207 11.23 -4.78 -12.56
N GLN A 208 12.32 -4.26 -11.99
CA GLN A 208 12.62 -4.43 -10.57
C GLN A 208 11.56 -3.79 -9.66
N PHE A 209 11.03 -2.61 -10.05
CA PHE A 209 9.94 -1.94 -9.31
C PHE A 209 8.70 -2.82 -9.25
N LEU A 210 8.23 -3.34 -10.39
CA LEU A 210 7.06 -4.21 -10.46
C LEU A 210 7.31 -5.55 -9.76
N ASN A 211 8.52 -6.10 -9.88
CA ASN A 211 8.92 -7.31 -9.18
C ASN A 211 8.81 -7.13 -7.65
N LEU A 212 9.32 -6.04 -7.10
CA LEU A 212 9.20 -5.75 -5.67
C LEU A 212 7.74 -5.56 -5.24
N TYR A 213 6.95 -4.91 -6.08
CA TYR A 213 5.53 -4.67 -5.80
C TYR A 213 4.73 -5.97 -5.65
N TYR A 214 4.85 -6.89 -6.61
CA TYR A 214 4.07 -8.13 -6.60
C TYR A 214 4.69 -9.26 -5.76
N ARG A 215 6.00 -9.24 -5.59
CA ARG A 215 6.74 -10.35 -4.98
C ARG A 215 6.19 -10.77 -3.62
N HIS A 216 5.96 -9.83 -2.73
CA HIS A 216 5.47 -10.15 -1.39
C HIS A 216 4.03 -10.69 -1.38
N ILE A 217 3.23 -10.28 -2.37
CA ILE A 217 1.86 -10.78 -2.56
C ILE A 217 1.91 -12.23 -3.08
N CYS A 218 2.76 -12.49 -4.06
CA CYS A 218 2.95 -13.85 -4.60
C CYS A 218 3.56 -14.79 -3.55
N GLU A 219 4.47 -14.30 -2.69
CA GLU A 219 5.00 -15.06 -1.56
C GLU A 219 3.91 -15.43 -0.53
N LEU A 220 2.91 -14.55 -0.32
CA LEU A 220 1.75 -14.84 0.51
C LEU A 220 0.90 -15.97 -0.08
N PHE A 221 0.74 -16.00 -1.40
CA PHE A 221 0.10 -17.11 -2.11
C PHE A 221 0.87 -18.42 -1.92
N ASP A 222 2.17 -18.42 -2.15
CA ASP A 222 3.00 -19.61 -1.99
C ASP A 222 2.95 -20.16 -0.56
N GLU A 223 2.95 -19.30 0.45
CA GLU A 223 2.80 -19.70 1.84
C GLU A 223 1.45 -20.37 2.11
N SER A 224 0.37 -19.80 1.59
CA SER A 224 -0.98 -20.33 1.74
C SER A 224 -1.15 -21.68 1.05
N LEU A 225 -0.63 -21.82 -0.17
CA LEU A 225 -0.68 -23.07 -0.95
C LEU A 225 0.11 -24.22 -0.31
N ARG A 226 1.20 -23.91 0.40
CA ARG A 226 1.96 -24.94 1.15
C ARG A 226 1.23 -25.44 2.38
N ARG A 227 0.40 -24.60 3.01
CA ARG A 227 -0.36 -24.95 4.22
C ARG A 227 -1.63 -25.73 3.96
N LYS A 228 -2.28 -25.51 2.80
CA LYS A 228 -3.52 -26.18 2.41
C LYS A 228 -3.31 -26.84 1.03
N PRO A 229 -3.58 -28.15 0.87
CA PRO A 229 -3.48 -28.80 -0.41
C PRO A 229 -4.48 -28.21 -1.42
N PHE A 230 -4.24 -28.41 -2.70
CA PHE A 230 -4.81 -27.86 -3.93
C PHE A 230 -6.32 -27.61 -3.99
N ASP A 231 -7.13 -28.16 -3.08
CA ASP A 231 -8.59 -28.03 -3.07
C ASP A 231 -9.11 -26.63 -2.64
N SER A 232 -8.22 -25.72 -2.28
CA SER A 232 -8.57 -24.37 -1.81
C SER A 232 -8.37 -23.27 -2.85
N VAL A 233 -7.92 -23.61 -4.06
CA VAL A 233 -7.75 -22.65 -5.15
C VAL A 233 -8.98 -22.74 -6.05
N ILE A 234 -9.85 -21.74 -5.98
CA ILE A 234 -11.05 -21.64 -6.81
C ILE A 234 -10.90 -20.46 -7.74
N ASP A 235 -11.13 -20.66 -9.03
CA ASP A 235 -11.26 -19.59 -10.01
C ASP A 235 -12.62 -18.91 -9.81
N TYR A 236 -12.67 -17.77 -9.11
CA TYR A 236 -13.89 -16.97 -8.98
C TYR A 236 -14.05 -16.01 -10.16
N ILE A 237 -12.95 -15.39 -10.56
CA ILE A 237 -12.87 -14.54 -11.75
C ILE A 237 -11.96 -15.23 -12.76
N ASP A 238 -12.38 -15.31 -14.02
CA ASP A 238 -11.53 -15.88 -15.08
C ASP A 238 -10.20 -15.12 -15.18
N GLY A 239 -9.12 -15.86 -15.32
CA GLY A 239 -7.78 -15.29 -15.33
C GLY A 239 -7.16 -14.99 -13.96
N TYR A 240 -7.85 -15.26 -12.84
CA TYR A 240 -7.37 -15.03 -11.48
C TYR A 240 -7.24 -16.34 -10.69
N LEU A 241 -6.35 -16.33 -9.71
CA LEU A 241 -6.29 -17.35 -8.66
C LEU A 241 -6.59 -16.72 -7.31
N GLU A 242 -7.34 -17.43 -6.47
CA GLU A 242 -7.68 -17.00 -5.11
C GLU A 242 -7.06 -17.89 -4.06
N ILE A 243 -6.68 -17.28 -2.95
CA ILE A 243 -6.39 -17.97 -1.69
C ILE A 243 -7.34 -17.48 -0.60
N GLU A 244 -7.63 -18.37 0.33
CA GLU A 244 -8.39 -18.02 1.54
C GLU A 244 -7.44 -17.58 2.64
N LEU A 245 -7.70 -16.41 3.21
CA LEU A 245 -7.03 -15.87 4.37
C LEU A 245 -7.99 -15.90 5.56
N GLU A 246 -7.61 -16.59 6.61
CA GLU A 246 -8.36 -16.52 7.88
C GLU A 246 -7.85 -15.31 8.66
N LEU A 247 -8.67 -14.27 8.75
CA LEU A 247 -8.40 -13.10 9.55
C LEU A 247 -9.25 -13.12 10.82
N PHE A 248 -8.63 -12.81 11.94
CA PHE A 248 -9.31 -12.57 13.19
C PHE A 248 -9.46 -11.06 13.34
N GLY A 249 -10.66 -10.58 13.55
CA GLY A 249 -10.88 -9.26 14.11
C GLY A 249 -11.04 -8.09 13.13
N LEU A 250 -11.23 -8.24 11.82
CA LEU A 250 -11.53 -7.08 10.97
C LEU A 250 -12.97 -6.58 11.18
N ASN A 251 -13.21 -5.95 12.30
CA ASN A 251 -14.43 -5.17 12.51
C ASN A 251 -14.06 -3.76 12.94
N VAL A 252 -13.94 -2.86 11.97
CA VAL A 252 -13.84 -1.42 12.26
C VAL A 252 -15.21 -0.88 12.68
N ASP A 253 -16.28 -1.64 12.42
CA ASP A 253 -17.66 -1.28 12.78
C ASP A 253 -18.00 -1.81 14.19
N ALA A 254 -17.74 -0.97 15.20
CA ALA A 254 -17.92 -1.32 16.61
C ALA A 254 -19.37 -1.37 17.10
N SER A 255 -20.37 -1.36 16.19
CA SER A 255 -21.79 -1.36 16.59
C SER A 255 -22.28 -2.69 17.15
N ASP A 256 -21.58 -3.80 16.91
CA ASP A 256 -21.98 -5.11 17.39
C ASP A 256 -20.87 -5.72 18.28
N LYS A 257 -21.07 -5.61 19.60
CA LYS A 257 -20.11 -6.12 20.62
C LYS A 257 -19.90 -7.63 20.57
N ASP A 258 -20.80 -8.38 19.96
CA ASP A 258 -20.72 -9.83 19.85
C ASP A 258 -19.93 -10.31 18.62
N ASP A 259 -19.58 -9.42 17.70
CA ASP A 259 -18.89 -9.74 16.44
C ASP A 259 -17.36 -9.76 16.56
N TYR A 260 -16.79 -9.40 17.71
CA TYR A 260 -15.33 -9.38 17.97
C TYR A 260 -14.63 -10.75 17.83
N LEU A 261 -15.37 -11.84 17.83
CA LEU A 261 -14.85 -13.20 17.75
C LEU A 261 -15.20 -13.94 16.46
N ARG A 262 -15.91 -13.31 15.53
CA ARG A 262 -16.21 -13.95 14.26
C ARG A 262 -15.00 -13.99 13.37
N ARG A 263 -14.57 -15.21 13.03
CA ARG A 263 -13.60 -15.46 11.96
C ARG A 263 -14.23 -15.00 10.66
N ARG A 264 -13.71 -13.95 10.06
CA ARG A 264 -14.08 -13.59 8.69
C ARG A 264 -13.17 -14.36 7.74
N ARG A 265 -13.76 -15.02 6.78
CA ARG A 265 -13.04 -15.64 5.68
C ARG A 265 -12.91 -14.59 4.59
N LEU A 266 -11.68 -14.30 4.25
CA LEU A 266 -11.33 -13.35 3.21
C LEU A 266 -10.68 -14.10 2.07
N LYS A 267 -11.06 -13.79 0.84
CA LYS A 267 -10.36 -14.23 -0.36
C LYS A 267 -9.46 -13.10 -0.86
N LEU A 268 -8.23 -13.47 -1.21
CA LEU A 268 -7.28 -12.63 -1.92
C LEU A 268 -7.08 -13.22 -3.31
N GLY A 269 -7.33 -12.40 -4.34
CA GLY A 269 -7.17 -12.78 -5.75
C GLY A 269 -6.03 -12.04 -6.43
N VAL A 270 -5.30 -12.77 -7.28
CA VAL A 270 -4.17 -12.25 -8.06
C VAL A 270 -4.25 -12.80 -9.49
N PRO A 271 -3.89 -12.02 -10.54
CA PRO A 271 -3.85 -12.49 -11.91
C PRO A 271 -2.94 -13.71 -12.07
N LYS A 272 -3.41 -14.73 -12.80
CA LYS A 272 -2.67 -15.99 -13.05
C LYS A 272 -1.32 -15.75 -13.71
N ASP A 273 -1.26 -14.80 -14.64
CA ASP A 273 -0.02 -14.48 -15.37
C ASP A 273 1.05 -13.88 -14.45
N ILE A 274 0.63 -13.06 -13.48
CA ILE A 274 1.52 -12.52 -12.45
C ILE A 274 2.07 -13.64 -11.57
N LEU A 275 1.19 -14.50 -11.04
CA LEU A 275 1.62 -15.65 -10.23
C LEU A 275 2.50 -16.60 -11.03
N GLY A 276 2.15 -16.89 -12.30
CA GLY A 276 2.93 -17.70 -13.21
C GLY A 276 4.35 -17.16 -13.39
N PHE A 277 4.51 -15.85 -13.58
CA PHE A 277 5.82 -15.21 -13.68
C PHE A 277 6.71 -15.53 -12.47
N PHE A 278 6.17 -15.42 -11.25
CA PHE A 278 6.94 -15.69 -10.02
C PHE A 278 7.21 -17.17 -9.79
N GLN A 279 6.27 -18.06 -10.10
CA GLN A 279 6.43 -19.50 -9.95
C GLN A 279 7.43 -20.09 -10.95
N TYR A 280 7.43 -19.63 -12.20
CA TYR A 280 8.31 -20.13 -13.26
C TYR A 280 9.74 -19.58 -13.17
N ASN A 281 9.93 -18.35 -12.70
CA ASN A 281 11.27 -17.76 -12.55
C ASN A 281 12.10 -18.37 -11.41
N HIS A 282 11.49 -19.21 -10.55
CA HIS A 282 12.24 -20.03 -9.60
C HIS A 282 12.89 -21.29 -10.23
N GLY A 283 12.95 -21.40 -11.57
CA GLY A 283 13.87 -22.33 -12.22
C GLY A 283 13.33 -23.35 -13.21
N ARG A 284 12.10 -23.21 -13.71
CA ARG A 284 11.62 -24.15 -14.76
C ARG A 284 10.65 -23.46 -15.72
N TYR A 285 11.09 -23.29 -16.96
CA TYR A 285 10.39 -22.87 -18.17
C TYR A 285 10.58 -21.41 -18.60
N GLY A 286 11.26 -21.29 -19.74
CA GLY A 286 11.54 -20.06 -20.44
C GLY A 286 10.31 -19.45 -21.10
N ASN A 287 9.56 -18.64 -20.38
CA ASN A 287 8.73 -17.63 -21.00
C ASN A 287 9.58 -16.35 -21.12
N ASN A 288 9.77 -15.88 -22.36
CA ASN A 288 10.49 -14.63 -22.66
C ASN A 288 9.66 -13.35 -22.29
N GLN A 289 8.60 -13.51 -21.49
CA GLN A 289 7.77 -12.38 -21.05
C GLN A 289 8.38 -11.69 -19.84
N THR A 290 8.46 -10.38 -19.90
CA THR A 290 8.82 -9.54 -18.74
C THR A 290 7.58 -9.27 -17.91
N LEU A 291 7.75 -9.02 -16.61
CA LEU A 291 6.65 -8.63 -15.74
C LEU A 291 6.00 -7.32 -16.21
N THR A 292 6.82 -6.41 -16.74
CA THR A 292 6.34 -5.18 -17.37
C THR A 292 5.36 -5.46 -18.50
N SER A 293 5.66 -6.41 -19.41
CA SER A 293 4.76 -6.75 -20.52
C SER A 293 3.45 -7.40 -20.03
N ILE A 294 3.53 -8.24 -19.00
CA ILE A 294 2.35 -8.84 -18.36
C ILE A 294 1.46 -7.75 -17.75
N VAL A 295 2.06 -6.86 -16.96
CA VAL A 295 1.35 -5.77 -16.29
C VAL A 295 0.71 -4.81 -17.31
N GLU A 296 1.39 -4.49 -18.41
CA GLU A 296 0.84 -3.64 -19.46
C GLU A 296 -0.33 -4.30 -20.21
N ALA A 297 -0.34 -5.62 -20.30
CA ALA A 297 -1.42 -6.39 -20.93
C ALA A 297 -2.63 -6.64 -20.00
N LEU A 298 -2.49 -6.45 -18.69
CA LEU A 298 -3.61 -6.61 -17.75
C LEU A 298 -4.73 -5.61 -18.11
N ASP A 299 -5.90 -6.12 -18.43
CA ASP A 299 -7.12 -5.33 -18.59
C ASP A 299 -7.92 -5.41 -17.29
N VAL A 300 -7.77 -4.39 -16.45
CA VAL A 300 -8.42 -4.32 -15.13
C VAL A 300 -9.41 -3.17 -15.15
N ASN A 301 -10.68 -3.48 -15.03
CA ASN A 301 -11.73 -2.49 -14.87
C ASN A 301 -12.37 -2.60 -13.47
N PRO A 302 -11.83 -1.90 -12.45
CA PRO A 302 -12.36 -1.98 -11.08
C PRO A 302 -13.84 -1.61 -10.97
N ALA A 303 -14.37 -0.80 -11.89
CA ALA A 303 -15.76 -0.36 -11.88
C ALA A 303 -16.76 -1.50 -12.16
N GLU A 304 -16.33 -2.58 -12.80
CA GLU A 304 -17.17 -3.75 -13.06
C GLU A 304 -17.43 -4.61 -11.81
N TYR A 305 -16.65 -4.42 -10.76
CA TYR A 305 -16.64 -5.26 -9.57
C TYR A 305 -16.89 -4.45 -8.30
N GLN A 306 -17.90 -3.59 -8.32
CA GLN A 306 -18.31 -2.79 -7.14
C GLN A 306 -19.44 -3.49 -6.41
N GLU A 307 -19.11 -4.35 -5.46
CA GLU A 307 -20.04 -4.98 -4.53
C GLU A 307 -19.60 -4.69 -3.10
N ASP A 308 -20.51 -4.66 -2.14
CA ASP A 308 -20.21 -4.34 -0.73
C ASP A 308 -19.16 -5.29 -0.11
N ASN A 309 -19.08 -6.52 -0.61
CA ASN A 309 -18.18 -7.56 -0.14
C ASN A 309 -17.01 -7.85 -1.11
N PHE A 310 -16.77 -7.00 -2.11
CA PHE A 310 -15.72 -7.15 -3.12
C PHE A 310 -15.03 -5.81 -3.37
N PHE A 311 -13.71 -5.85 -3.52
CA PHE A 311 -12.89 -4.71 -3.96
C PHE A 311 -11.74 -5.19 -4.84
N MET A 312 -11.57 -4.58 -6.00
CA MET A 312 -10.44 -4.79 -6.91
C MET A 312 -9.66 -3.48 -7.09
N GLY A 313 -8.36 -3.52 -6.85
CA GLY A 313 -7.45 -2.44 -7.16
C GLY A 313 -7.12 -2.38 -8.67
N ARG A 314 -6.69 -1.23 -9.15
CA ARG A 314 -6.25 -1.04 -10.55
C ARG A 314 -4.98 -1.84 -10.90
N ASP A 315 -4.29 -2.35 -9.89
CA ASP A 315 -3.16 -3.28 -9.97
C ASP A 315 -3.57 -4.74 -10.22
N GLY A 316 -4.88 -5.02 -10.27
CA GLY A 316 -5.43 -6.35 -10.46
C GLY A 316 -5.47 -7.20 -9.18
N ILE A 317 -5.10 -6.65 -8.03
CA ILE A 317 -5.24 -7.35 -6.75
C ILE A 317 -6.63 -7.11 -6.20
N TYR A 318 -7.32 -8.17 -5.78
CA TYR A 318 -8.63 -8.01 -5.17
C TYR A 318 -8.81 -8.74 -3.84
N PHE A 319 -9.75 -8.24 -3.08
CA PHE A 319 -10.25 -8.86 -1.86
C PHE A 319 -11.76 -9.07 -1.94
N ARG A 320 -12.24 -10.18 -1.39
CA ARG A 320 -13.68 -10.40 -1.14
C ARG A 320 -13.94 -11.13 0.17
N ILE A 321 -15.07 -10.80 0.80
CA ILE A 321 -15.54 -11.46 2.02
C ILE A 321 -16.47 -12.61 1.61
N ILE A 322 -16.34 -13.77 2.28
CA ILE A 322 -17.17 -14.97 2.06
C ILE A 322 -17.86 -15.43 3.35
#